data_039739a46a27380e51453e8924508dcc
#
_entry.id   039739a46a27380e51453e8924508dcc
#
_cell.length_a   1.000
_cell.length_b   1.000
_cell.length_c   1.000
_cell.angle_alpha   90.00
_cell.angle_beta   90.00
_cell.angle_gamma   90.00
#
_symmetry.space_group_name_H-M   'P 1'
#
loop_
_entity.id
_entity.type
_entity.pdbx_description
1 polymer ?
#
loop_
_entity_poly.entity_id
_entity_poly.type
_entity_poly.pdbx_seq_one_letter_code
_entity_poly.pdbx_strand_id
1 'polypeptide(L)'
;MKLIDMTVTNFASEVDSNSPAPGGGSVSALASDIGVGLARMMAHLSFGKKKFEALDDKTKEEFKVRFDKLGEIRTELSTLVDKDTESFNEFMKALKLPKETDEEKVARAKAMEEATIFSIEVPYKTAKLSLEALKLLDFLVANGNQNAITDIGVGTLMLATGMEGAILNVKVNLMGLENKEIHDKYSKGCKDMLSEGQKIKDDIIAKIHKQLD
;
A
#
# COMPACT_ATOMS: atom_id res chain seq x y z
N MET A 1 -20.01 8.08 -4.87
CA MET A 1 -18.74 8.50 -5.50
C MET A 1 -17.66 7.67 -4.83
N LYS A 2 -16.69 7.17 -5.59
CA LYS A 2 -15.55 6.45 -5.02
C LYS A 2 -14.61 7.42 -4.31
N LEU A 3 -13.91 6.97 -3.26
CA LEU A 3 -12.92 7.78 -2.55
C LEU A 3 -11.79 8.22 -3.48
N ILE A 4 -11.32 7.31 -4.34
CA ILE A 4 -10.24 7.58 -5.29
C ILE A 4 -10.60 8.64 -6.34
N ASP A 5 -11.89 8.89 -6.58
CA ASP A 5 -12.39 9.90 -7.53
C ASP A 5 -12.64 11.26 -6.87
N MET A 6 -12.41 11.40 -5.57
CA MET A 6 -12.53 12.66 -4.86
C MET A 6 -11.41 13.63 -5.24
N THR A 7 -11.70 14.93 -5.15
CA THR A 7 -10.61 15.91 -5.13
C THR A 7 -9.74 15.71 -3.88
N VAL A 8 -8.46 16.10 -3.95
CA VAL A 8 -7.54 16.01 -2.81
C VAL A 8 -8.11 16.71 -1.57
N THR A 9 -8.71 17.90 -1.76
CA THR A 9 -9.32 18.67 -0.67
C THR A 9 -10.50 17.93 -0.06
N ASN A 10 -11.38 17.35 -0.88
CA ASN A 10 -12.55 16.64 -0.39
C ASN A 10 -12.16 15.34 0.35
N PHE A 11 -11.19 14.61 -0.17
CA PHE A 11 -10.68 13.42 0.50
C PHE A 11 -10.06 13.77 1.87
N ALA A 12 -9.22 14.80 1.92
CA ALA A 12 -8.64 15.26 3.19
C ALA A 12 -9.69 15.72 4.20
N SER A 13 -10.75 16.43 3.74
CA SER A 13 -11.86 16.84 4.60
C SER A 13 -12.69 15.66 5.09
N GLU A 14 -12.86 14.62 4.28
CA GLU A 14 -13.57 13.40 4.71
C GLU A 14 -12.78 12.64 5.78
N VAL A 15 -11.44 12.57 5.64
CA VAL A 15 -10.56 12.01 6.67
C VAL A 15 -10.61 12.85 7.96
N ASP A 16 -10.67 14.19 7.85
CA ASP A 16 -10.83 15.13 8.98
C ASP A 16 -12.31 15.31 9.32
N SER A 17 -12.99 14.22 9.67
CA SER A 17 -14.40 14.23 10.02
C SER A 17 -14.67 13.25 11.18
N ASN A 18 -15.93 13.21 11.65
CA ASN A 18 -16.38 12.22 12.62
C ASN A 18 -16.84 10.89 11.98
N SER A 19 -16.65 10.74 10.68
CA SER A 19 -16.92 9.49 9.96
C SER A 19 -15.87 8.43 10.34
N PRO A 20 -16.27 7.20 10.62
CA PRO A 20 -15.31 6.14 10.94
C PRO A 20 -14.52 5.64 9.71
N ALA A 21 -14.92 6.05 8.50
CA ALA A 21 -14.28 5.75 7.23
C ALA A 21 -14.48 6.91 6.23
N PRO A 22 -13.48 7.25 5.37
CA PRO A 22 -12.19 6.59 5.22
C PRO A 22 -11.25 6.79 6.42
N GLY A 23 -10.52 5.74 6.76
CA GLY A 23 -9.56 5.75 7.87
C GLY A 23 -8.12 5.47 7.43
N GLY A 24 -7.31 4.98 8.39
CA GLY A 24 -5.89 4.74 8.20
C GLY A 24 -5.56 3.75 7.07
N GLY A 25 -6.42 2.77 6.80
CA GLY A 25 -6.19 1.80 5.73
C GLY A 25 -6.34 2.42 4.34
N SER A 26 -7.43 3.16 4.09
CA SER A 26 -7.64 3.91 2.84
C SER A 26 -6.53 4.95 2.60
N VAL A 27 -6.11 5.67 3.65
CA VAL A 27 -5.00 6.64 3.59
C VAL A 27 -3.67 5.95 3.28
N SER A 28 -3.42 4.77 3.86
CA SER A 28 -2.22 3.97 3.59
C SER A 28 -2.15 3.49 2.14
N ALA A 29 -3.28 3.05 1.58
CA ALA A 29 -3.37 2.66 0.18
C ALA A 29 -3.11 3.86 -0.76
N LEU A 30 -3.70 5.03 -0.47
CA LEU A 30 -3.48 6.26 -1.23
C LEU A 30 -2.03 6.73 -1.15
N ALA A 31 -1.42 6.70 0.05
CA ALA A 31 -0.01 7.06 0.23
C ALA A 31 0.90 6.19 -0.64
N SER A 32 0.63 4.87 -0.68
CA SER A 32 1.38 3.93 -1.53
C SER A 32 1.15 4.19 -3.02
N ASP A 33 -0.08 4.49 -3.45
CA ASP A 33 -0.41 4.82 -4.85
C ASP A 33 0.35 6.06 -5.32
N ILE A 34 0.37 7.12 -4.50
CA ILE A 34 1.14 8.34 -4.77
C ILE A 34 2.64 8.05 -4.79
N GLY A 35 3.14 7.23 -3.85
CA GLY A 35 4.54 6.82 -3.80
C GLY A 35 5.00 6.11 -5.08
N VAL A 36 4.19 5.19 -5.59
CA VAL A 36 4.44 4.55 -6.90
C VAL A 36 4.37 5.58 -8.02
N GLY A 37 3.43 6.53 -7.96
CA GLY A 37 3.31 7.62 -8.93
C GLY A 37 4.60 8.42 -9.06
N LEU A 38 5.22 8.81 -7.95
CA LEU A 38 6.49 9.54 -7.92
C LEU A 38 7.67 8.71 -8.45
N ALA A 39 7.73 7.43 -8.12
CA ALA A 39 8.75 6.52 -8.66
C ALA A 39 8.61 6.39 -10.20
N ARG A 40 7.39 6.24 -10.70
CA ARG A 40 7.12 6.22 -12.14
C ARG A 40 7.39 7.55 -12.82
N MET A 41 7.16 8.68 -12.14
CA MET A 41 7.50 10.01 -12.65
C MET A 41 9.00 10.10 -12.97
N MET A 42 9.88 9.69 -12.07
CA MET A 42 11.31 9.63 -12.33
C MET A 42 11.63 8.76 -13.56
N ALA A 43 10.99 7.60 -13.68
CA ALA A 43 11.17 6.71 -14.81
C ALA A 43 10.69 7.34 -16.14
N HIS A 44 9.51 7.97 -16.16
CA HIS A 44 9.03 8.73 -17.31
C HIS A 44 10.01 9.82 -17.76
N LEU A 45 10.58 10.54 -16.80
CA LEU A 45 11.56 11.59 -17.06
C LEU A 45 12.95 11.06 -17.48
N SER A 46 13.16 9.74 -17.42
CA SER A 46 14.40 9.08 -17.88
C SER A 46 14.37 8.74 -19.36
N PHE A 47 13.23 8.23 -19.84
CA PHE A 47 13.08 7.81 -21.24
C PHE A 47 13.43 8.93 -22.22
N GLY A 48 14.19 8.59 -23.27
CA GLY A 48 14.65 9.53 -24.31
C GLY A 48 15.75 10.51 -23.87
N LYS A 49 16.23 10.43 -22.62
CA LYS A 49 17.38 11.24 -22.18
C LYS A 49 18.70 10.61 -22.61
N LYS A 50 19.67 11.45 -23.02
CA LYS A 50 20.98 10.98 -23.51
C LYS A 50 21.64 9.95 -22.57
N LYS A 51 21.58 10.19 -21.25
CA LYS A 51 22.13 9.26 -20.26
C LYS A 51 21.44 7.90 -20.27
N PHE A 52 20.11 7.89 -20.41
CA PHE A 52 19.33 6.67 -20.46
C PHE A 52 19.57 5.91 -21.78
N GLU A 53 19.62 6.62 -22.90
CA GLU A 53 19.88 6.01 -24.22
C GLU A 53 21.30 5.44 -24.33
N ALA A 54 22.24 5.94 -23.53
CA ALA A 54 23.61 5.42 -23.46
C ALA A 54 23.75 4.14 -22.62
N LEU A 55 22.72 3.72 -21.89
CA LEU A 55 22.69 2.45 -21.17
C LEU A 55 22.64 1.28 -22.17
N ASP A 56 23.17 0.13 -21.76
CA ASP A 56 23.05 -1.09 -22.53
C ASP A 56 21.60 -1.58 -22.63
N ASP A 57 21.30 -2.36 -23.66
CA ASP A 57 19.92 -2.78 -23.96
C ASP A 57 19.30 -3.63 -22.83
N LYS A 58 20.10 -4.43 -22.13
CA LYS A 58 19.63 -5.24 -21.00
C LYS A 58 19.18 -4.35 -19.84
N THR A 59 19.95 -3.32 -19.52
CA THR A 59 19.62 -2.35 -18.47
C THR A 59 18.37 -1.56 -18.83
N LYS A 60 18.22 -1.13 -20.09
CA LYS A 60 17.00 -0.44 -20.58
C LYS A 60 15.77 -1.33 -20.48
N GLU A 61 15.88 -2.60 -20.88
CA GLU A 61 14.76 -3.55 -20.80
C GLU A 61 14.36 -3.83 -19.34
N GLU A 62 15.32 -4.10 -18.45
CA GLU A 62 15.06 -4.27 -17.02
C GLU A 62 14.37 -3.04 -16.41
N PHE A 63 14.82 -1.84 -16.79
CA PHE A 63 14.21 -0.58 -16.33
C PHE A 63 12.74 -0.48 -16.76
N LYS A 64 12.46 -0.81 -18.02
CA LYS A 64 11.10 -0.84 -18.56
C LYS A 64 10.21 -1.87 -17.87
N VAL A 65 10.71 -3.09 -17.65
CA VAL A 65 9.97 -4.14 -16.93
C VAL A 65 9.58 -3.67 -15.54
N ARG A 66 10.49 -3.01 -14.81
CA ARG A 66 10.19 -2.47 -13.47
C ARG A 66 9.20 -1.33 -13.53
N PHE A 67 9.34 -0.44 -14.51
CA PHE A 67 8.39 0.63 -14.75
C PHE A 67 6.98 0.10 -15.02
N ASP A 68 6.83 -0.91 -15.88
CA ASP A 68 5.54 -1.50 -16.21
C ASP A 68 4.94 -2.19 -14.98
N LYS A 69 5.75 -2.95 -14.22
CA LYS A 69 5.32 -3.60 -12.97
C LYS A 69 4.83 -2.59 -11.92
N LEU A 70 5.51 -1.46 -11.76
CA LEU A 70 5.03 -0.37 -10.91
C LEU A 70 3.66 0.16 -11.38
N GLY A 71 3.38 0.18 -12.68
CA GLY A 71 2.08 0.57 -13.21
C GLY A 71 0.95 -0.38 -12.80
N GLU A 72 1.21 -1.69 -12.86
CA GLU A 72 0.29 -2.72 -12.38
C GLU A 72 0.00 -2.56 -10.87
N ILE A 73 1.07 -2.43 -10.07
CA ILE A 73 0.96 -2.24 -8.62
C ILE A 73 0.14 -0.99 -8.29
N ARG A 74 0.38 0.12 -9.00
CA ARG A 74 -0.37 1.36 -8.82
C ARG A 74 -1.86 1.17 -9.08
N THR A 75 -2.21 0.49 -10.16
CA THR A 75 -3.62 0.20 -10.49
C THR A 75 -4.32 -0.59 -9.39
N GLU A 76 -3.63 -1.58 -8.81
CA GLU A 76 -4.18 -2.34 -7.69
C GLU A 76 -4.32 -1.50 -6.42
N LEU A 77 -3.30 -0.71 -6.06
CA LEU A 77 -3.32 0.17 -4.88
C LEU A 77 -4.47 1.18 -4.94
N SER A 78 -4.71 1.77 -6.12
CA SER A 78 -5.86 2.67 -6.33
C SER A 78 -7.20 2.02 -5.97
N THR A 79 -7.38 0.73 -6.28
CA THR A 79 -8.63 0.01 -5.93
C THR A 79 -8.74 -0.25 -4.44
N LEU A 80 -7.61 -0.39 -3.73
CA LEU A 80 -7.60 -0.71 -2.29
C LEU A 80 -8.00 0.49 -1.44
N VAL A 81 -7.94 1.73 -1.95
CA VAL A 81 -8.42 2.93 -1.26
C VAL A 81 -9.90 2.79 -0.91
N ASP A 82 -10.73 2.38 -1.86
CA ASP A 82 -12.17 2.18 -1.66
C ASP A 82 -12.47 0.85 -0.93
N LYS A 83 -11.74 -0.21 -1.25
CA LYS A 83 -11.95 -1.53 -0.64
C LYS A 83 -11.74 -1.57 0.86
N ASP A 84 -10.86 -0.73 1.39
CA ASP A 84 -10.68 -0.63 2.85
C ASP A 84 -11.97 -0.16 3.53
N THR A 85 -12.58 0.90 3.01
CA THR A 85 -13.89 1.37 3.50
C THR A 85 -15.00 0.34 3.24
N GLU A 86 -14.99 -0.37 2.11
CA GLU A 86 -15.94 -1.45 1.84
C GLU A 86 -15.83 -2.56 2.90
N SER A 87 -14.61 -2.99 3.24
CA SER A 87 -14.38 -4.04 4.23
C SER A 87 -14.89 -3.64 5.63
N PHE A 88 -14.66 -2.39 6.02
CA PHE A 88 -15.23 -1.83 7.25
C PHE A 88 -16.76 -1.84 7.23
N ASN A 89 -17.37 -1.45 6.13
CA ASN A 89 -18.82 -1.45 5.99
C ASN A 89 -19.43 -2.87 6.08
N GLU A 90 -18.77 -3.88 5.51
CA GLU A 90 -19.19 -5.27 5.64
C GLU A 90 -19.10 -5.76 7.09
N PHE A 91 -18.05 -5.41 7.83
CA PHE A 91 -17.93 -5.68 9.25
C PHE A 91 -19.08 -5.03 10.04
N MET A 92 -19.41 -3.76 9.77
CA MET A 92 -20.52 -3.06 10.43
C MET A 92 -21.88 -3.64 10.09
N LYS A 93 -22.06 -4.21 8.89
CA LYS A 93 -23.28 -4.95 8.53
C LYS A 93 -23.37 -6.25 9.32
N ALA A 94 -22.30 -7.04 9.37
CA ALA A 94 -22.26 -8.28 10.14
C ALA A 94 -22.55 -8.06 11.63
N LEU A 95 -22.01 -6.97 12.20
CA LEU A 95 -22.23 -6.60 13.59
C LEU A 95 -23.70 -6.33 13.91
N LYS A 96 -24.49 -5.82 12.95
CA LYS A 96 -25.92 -5.50 13.09
C LYS A 96 -26.86 -6.70 12.86
N LEU A 97 -26.34 -7.87 12.48
CA LEU A 97 -27.18 -9.06 12.29
C LEU A 97 -27.89 -9.47 13.58
N PRO A 98 -29.10 -10.05 13.49
CA PRO A 98 -29.86 -10.58 14.63
C PRO A 98 -29.04 -11.59 15.44
N LYS A 99 -29.35 -11.72 16.74
CA LYS A 99 -28.64 -12.60 17.69
C LYS A 99 -29.54 -13.21 18.76
N GLU A 100 -30.85 -13.26 18.51
CA GLU A 100 -31.84 -13.71 19.50
C GLU A 100 -31.97 -15.25 19.51
N THR A 101 -32.00 -15.90 18.35
CA THR A 101 -32.05 -17.34 18.23
C THR A 101 -30.65 -17.97 18.10
N ASP A 102 -30.50 -19.26 18.31
CA ASP A 102 -29.23 -19.94 18.16
C ASP A 102 -28.77 -20.00 16.70
N GLU A 103 -29.69 -20.12 15.76
CA GLU A 103 -29.43 -20.06 14.33
C GLU A 103 -28.91 -18.67 13.94
N GLU A 104 -29.52 -17.61 14.46
CA GLU A 104 -29.04 -16.21 14.23
C GLU A 104 -27.65 -15.97 14.81
N LYS A 105 -27.38 -16.48 16.02
CA LYS A 105 -26.03 -16.38 16.63
C LYS A 105 -24.97 -17.05 15.76
N VAL A 106 -25.25 -18.26 15.26
CA VAL A 106 -24.32 -18.99 14.37
C VAL A 106 -24.10 -18.23 13.06
N ALA A 107 -25.18 -17.78 12.42
CA ALA A 107 -25.11 -17.02 11.17
C ALA A 107 -24.32 -15.71 11.36
N ARG A 108 -24.59 -14.99 12.45
CA ARG A 108 -23.88 -13.77 12.79
C ARG A 108 -22.40 -14.02 13.08
N ALA A 109 -22.04 -15.05 13.85
CA ALA A 109 -20.66 -15.38 14.15
C ALA A 109 -19.87 -15.67 12.87
N LYS A 110 -20.45 -16.44 11.94
CA LYS A 110 -19.84 -16.70 10.64
C LYS A 110 -19.63 -15.43 9.82
N ALA A 111 -20.65 -14.59 9.71
CA ALA A 111 -20.56 -13.33 8.96
C ALA A 111 -19.51 -12.37 9.58
N MET A 112 -19.41 -12.33 10.90
CA MET A 112 -18.40 -11.55 11.62
C MET A 112 -16.97 -12.06 11.34
N GLU A 113 -16.76 -13.37 11.33
CA GLU A 113 -15.45 -13.95 11.00
C GLU A 113 -15.06 -13.64 9.56
N GLU A 114 -15.95 -13.84 8.59
CA GLU A 114 -15.72 -13.55 7.18
C GLU A 114 -15.40 -12.05 6.96
N ALA A 115 -16.15 -11.15 7.59
CA ALA A 115 -15.94 -9.71 7.49
C ALA A 115 -14.61 -9.29 8.17
N THR A 116 -14.26 -9.91 9.30
CA THR A 116 -12.96 -9.67 9.98
C THR A 116 -11.81 -10.09 9.09
N ILE A 117 -11.89 -11.28 8.46
CA ILE A 117 -10.86 -11.75 7.52
C ILE A 117 -10.72 -10.78 6.35
N PHE A 118 -11.83 -10.32 5.77
CA PHE A 118 -11.80 -9.32 4.68
C PHE A 118 -11.13 -8.01 5.12
N SER A 119 -11.44 -7.53 6.34
CA SER A 119 -10.81 -6.33 6.92
C SER A 119 -9.31 -6.50 7.21
N ILE A 120 -8.81 -7.74 7.33
CA ILE A 120 -7.39 -8.06 7.44
C ILE A 120 -6.74 -8.12 6.06
N GLU A 121 -7.38 -8.79 5.09
CA GLU A 121 -6.80 -9.06 3.77
C GLU A 121 -6.55 -7.80 2.96
N VAL A 122 -7.46 -6.82 3.03
CA VAL A 122 -7.33 -5.56 2.27
C VAL A 122 -6.06 -4.78 2.67
N PRO A 123 -5.86 -4.40 3.94
CA PRO A 123 -4.64 -3.70 4.33
C PRO A 123 -3.38 -4.60 4.22
N TYR A 124 -3.50 -5.92 4.40
CA TYR A 124 -2.38 -6.82 4.17
C TYR A 124 -1.92 -6.82 2.70
N LYS A 125 -2.87 -6.79 1.76
CA LYS A 125 -2.58 -6.64 0.33
C LYS A 125 -1.91 -5.30 0.03
N THR A 126 -2.38 -4.21 0.64
CA THR A 126 -1.74 -2.89 0.53
C THR A 126 -0.28 -2.95 0.98
N ALA A 127 0.00 -3.52 2.15
CA ALA A 127 1.37 -3.65 2.67
C ALA A 127 2.26 -4.50 1.73
N LYS A 128 1.73 -5.60 1.21
CA LYS A 128 2.44 -6.48 0.27
C LYS A 128 2.81 -5.76 -1.03
N LEU A 129 1.86 -5.05 -1.64
CA LEU A 129 2.09 -4.30 -2.88
C LEU A 129 3.08 -3.15 -2.66
N SER A 130 3.02 -2.47 -1.52
CA SER A 130 3.97 -1.42 -1.16
C SER A 130 5.39 -1.95 -1.04
N LEU A 131 5.57 -3.11 -0.38
CA LEU A 131 6.87 -3.79 -0.31
C LEU A 131 7.37 -4.23 -1.70
N GLU A 132 6.47 -4.78 -2.53
CA GLU A 132 6.79 -5.17 -3.91
C GLU A 132 7.30 -3.96 -4.71
N ALA A 133 6.63 -2.80 -4.58
CA ALA A 133 7.06 -1.56 -5.20
C ALA A 133 8.44 -1.10 -4.68
N LEU A 134 8.66 -1.09 -3.37
CA LEU A 134 9.95 -0.72 -2.76
C LEU A 134 11.11 -1.54 -3.33
N LYS A 135 10.94 -2.85 -3.54
CA LYS A 135 11.95 -3.75 -4.12
C LYS A 135 12.36 -3.38 -5.56
N LEU A 136 11.53 -2.64 -6.27
CA LEU A 136 11.81 -2.23 -7.64
C LEU A 136 12.63 -0.94 -7.73
N LEU A 137 12.63 -0.11 -6.66
CA LEU A 137 13.10 1.28 -6.72
C LEU A 137 14.61 1.41 -6.81
N ASP A 138 15.38 0.56 -6.15
CA ASP A 138 16.85 0.68 -6.10
C ASP A 138 17.48 0.71 -7.51
N PHE A 139 16.99 -0.13 -8.40
CA PHE A 139 17.43 -0.17 -9.79
C PHE A 139 17.07 1.11 -10.56
N LEU A 140 15.88 1.67 -10.29
CA LEU A 140 15.45 2.93 -10.90
C LEU A 140 16.29 4.10 -10.39
N VAL A 141 16.61 4.13 -9.10
CA VAL A 141 17.50 5.14 -8.48
C VAL A 141 18.88 5.12 -9.16
N ALA A 142 19.43 3.92 -9.41
CA ALA A 142 20.74 3.78 -10.00
C ALA A 142 20.81 4.20 -11.49
N ASN A 143 19.75 3.94 -12.26
CA ASN A 143 19.77 4.05 -13.72
C ASN A 143 18.85 5.15 -14.28
N GLY A 144 18.04 5.80 -13.44
CA GLY A 144 17.08 6.81 -13.86
C GLY A 144 17.64 8.24 -13.89
N ASN A 145 16.73 9.17 -14.16
CA ASN A 145 17.08 10.59 -14.26
C ASN A 145 17.42 11.19 -12.90
N GLN A 146 18.69 11.50 -12.69
CA GLN A 146 19.19 12.04 -11.41
C GLN A 146 18.61 13.42 -11.05
N ASN A 147 18.07 14.18 -12.01
CA ASN A 147 17.37 15.44 -11.73
C ASN A 147 16.01 15.23 -11.02
N ALA A 148 15.48 14.01 -11.04
CA ALA A 148 14.25 13.61 -10.34
C ALA A 148 14.54 12.66 -9.16
N ILE A 149 15.76 12.70 -8.61
CA ILE A 149 16.17 11.82 -7.52
C ILE A 149 15.38 12.08 -6.23
N THR A 150 14.98 13.33 -5.99
CA THR A 150 14.15 13.71 -4.84
C THR A 150 12.73 13.18 -4.95
N ASP A 151 12.18 13.12 -6.16
CA ASP A 151 10.83 12.60 -6.39
C ASP A 151 10.74 11.10 -6.03
N ILE A 152 11.71 10.29 -6.48
CA ILE A 152 11.75 8.87 -6.09
C ILE A 152 12.08 8.69 -4.60
N GLY A 153 12.85 9.63 -4.02
CA GLY A 153 13.09 9.67 -2.57
C GLY A 153 11.80 9.86 -1.78
N VAL A 154 11.02 10.87 -2.13
CA VAL A 154 9.69 11.09 -1.52
C VAL A 154 8.77 9.89 -1.79
N GLY A 155 8.80 9.33 -3.01
CA GLY A 155 8.05 8.12 -3.36
C GLY A 155 8.40 6.92 -2.46
N THR A 156 9.70 6.73 -2.16
CA THR A 156 10.18 5.69 -1.25
C THR A 156 9.63 5.87 0.17
N LEU A 157 9.65 7.11 0.69
CA LEU A 157 9.10 7.44 2.00
C LEU A 157 7.59 7.21 2.05
N MET A 158 6.86 7.63 1.02
CA MET A 158 5.41 7.42 0.92
C MET A 158 5.04 5.93 0.88
N LEU A 159 5.78 5.11 0.12
CA LEU A 159 5.59 3.67 0.08
C LEU A 159 5.85 3.00 1.43
N ALA A 160 6.92 3.40 2.12
CA ALA A 160 7.23 2.87 3.45
C ALA A 160 6.15 3.26 4.47
N THR A 161 5.68 4.51 4.44
CA THR A 161 4.57 5.00 5.29
C THR A 161 3.28 4.25 5.00
N GLY A 162 2.92 4.07 3.73
CA GLY A 162 1.73 3.33 3.34
C GLY A 162 1.81 1.85 3.74
N MET A 163 2.97 1.22 3.58
CA MET A 163 3.21 -0.16 4.02
C MET A 163 3.04 -0.31 5.54
N GLU A 164 3.70 0.51 6.32
CA GLU A 164 3.65 0.43 7.78
C GLU A 164 2.26 0.80 8.30
N GLY A 165 1.62 1.84 7.75
CA GLY A 165 0.24 2.21 8.09
C GLY A 165 -0.75 1.09 7.79
N ALA A 166 -0.62 0.42 6.66
CA ALA A 166 -1.43 -0.76 6.34
C ALA A 166 -1.19 -1.91 7.33
N ILE A 167 0.06 -2.17 7.73
CA ILE A 167 0.40 -3.17 8.76
C ILE A 167 -0.26 -2.84 10.10
N LEU A 168 -0.37 -1.57 10.50
CA LEU A 168 -1.08 -1.17 11.71
C LEU A 168 -2.57 -1.54 11.63
N ASN A 169 -3.19 -1.34 10.45
CA ASN A 169 -4.59 -1.73 10.21
C ASN A 169 -4.79 -3.26 10.21
N VAL A 170 -3.84 -4.04 9.68
CA VAL A 170 -3.86 -5.50 9.84
C VAL A 170 -3.83 -5.87 11.32
N LYS A 171 -2.89 -5.31 12.09
CA LYS A 171 -2.70 -5.66 13.50
C LYS A 171 -3.93 -5.36 14.36
N VAL A 172 -4.60 -4.23 14.18
CA VAL A 172 -5.80 -3.92 14.95
C VAL A 172 -6.95 -4.87 14.64
N ASN A 173 -7.10 -5.28 13.36
CA ASN A 173 -8.12 -6.23 12.95
C ASN A 173 -7.83 -7.66 13.43
N LEU A 174 -6.55 -8.03 13.57
CA LEU A 174 -6.16 -9.32 14.15
C LEU A 174 -6.55 -9.47 15.63
N MET A 175 -6.66 -8.37 16.38
CA MET A 175 -7.05 -8.43 17.80
C MET A 175 -8.46 -9.01 18.01
N GLY A 176 -9.35 -8.94 17.02
CA GLY A 176 -10.70 -9.50 17.05
C GLY A 176 -10.84 -10.90 16.46
N LEU A 177 -9.75 -11.52 16.00
CA LEU A 177 -9.79 -12.81 15.30
C LEU A 177 -9.46 -13.96 16.25
N GLU A 178 -10.41 -14.89 16.45
CA GLU A 178 -10.24 -16.09 17.28
C GLU A 178 -9.43 -17.19 16.57
N ASN A 179 -9.44 -17.22 15.23
CA ASN A 179 -8.73 -18.22 14.44
C ASN A 179 -7.21 -18.02 14.54
N LYS A 180 -6.57 -18.80 15.41
CA LYS A 180 -5.15 -18.69 15.72
C LYS A 180 -4.25 -18.94 14.51
N GLU A 181 -4.59 -19.86 13.61
CA GLU A 181 -3.79 -20.17 12.43
C GLU A 181 -3.73 -18.97 11.49
N ILE A 182 -4.90 -18.36 11.22
CA ILE A 182 -4.99 -17.15 10.38
C ILE A 182 -4.28 -15.98 11.06
N HIS A 183 -4.49 -15.80 12.39
CA HIS A 183 -3.81 -14.77 13.16
C HIS A 183 -2.29 -14.87 13.05
N ASP A 184 -1.72 -16.05 13.29
CA ASP A 184 -0.27 -16.26 13.29
C ASP A 184 0.32 -16.07 11.88
N LYS A 185 -0.38 -16.52 10.84
CA LYS A 185 0.00 -16.31 9.44
C LYS A 185 0.17 -14.81 9.10
N TYR A 186 -0.86 -14.00 9.37
CA TYR A 186 -0.83 -12.57 9.04
C TYR A 186 0.11 -11.79 9.96
N SER A 187 0.17 -12.12 11.24
CA SER A 187 1.08 -11.50 12.21
C SER A 187 2.54 -11.71 11.80
N LYS A 188 2.92 -12.93 11.41
CA LYS A 188 4.27 -13.24 10.91
C LYS A 188 4.56 -12.47 9.62
N GLY A 189 3.63 -12.50 8.65
CA GLY A 189 3.81 -11.79 7.39
C GLY A 189 3.99 -10.29 7.57
N CYS A 190 3.25 -9.66 8.49
CA CYS A 190 3.42 -8.25 8.83
C CYS A 190 4.81 -7.96 9.40
N LYS A 191 5.30 -8.81 10.31
CA LYS A 191 6.64 -8.65 10.91
C LYS A 191 7.74 -8.74 9.84
N ASP A 192 7.64 -9.72 8.96
CA ASP A 192 8.61 -9.96 7.90
C ASP A 192 8.62 -8.77 6.91
N MET A 193 7.44 -8.32 6.44
CA MET A 193 7.30 -7.18 5.55
C MET A 193 7.84 -5.88 6.16
N LEU A 194 7.54 -5.62 7.43
CA LEU A 194 8.02 -4.42 8.11
C LEU A 194 9.55 -4.38 8.18
N SER A 195 10.17 -5.49 8.60
CA SER A 195 11.63 -5.59 8.70
C SER A 195 12.32 -5.42 7.35
N GLU A 196 11.81 -6.09 6.31
CA GLU A 196 12.38 -6.00 4.96
C GLU A 196 12.19 -4.62 4.34
N GLY A 197 10.99 -4.06 4.43
CA GLY A 197 10.66 -2.77 3.84
C GLY A 197 11.39 -1.60 4.49
N GLN A 198 11.54 -1.62 5.83
CA GLN A 198 12.33 -0.61 6.53
C GLN A 198 13.80 -0.62 6.06
N LYS A 199 14.40 -1.80 5.94
CA LYS A 199 15.77 -1.93 5.43
C LYS A 199 15.89 -1.37 4.02
N ILE A 200 15.00 -1.74 3.09
CA ILE A 200 15.03 -1.25 1.71
C ILE A 200 14.89 0.27 1.67
N LYS A 201 13.94 0.83 2.42
CA LYS A 201 13.73 2.28 2.53
C LYS A 201 15.01 2.97 3.03
N ASP A 202 15.63 2.49 4.11
CA ASP A 202 16.82 3.10 4.70
C ASP A 202 18.00 3.06 3.71
N ASP A 203 18.20 1.93 3.02
CA ASP A 203 19.27 1.78 2.02
C ASP A 203 19.09 2.75 0.84
N ILE A 204 17.85 2.90 0.33
CA ILE A 204 17.55 3.81 -0.78
C ILE A 204 17.72 5.27 -0.34
N ILE A 205 17.16 5.66 0.80
CA ILE A 205 17.23 7.03 1.30
C ILE A 205 18.67 7.44 1.61
N ALA A 206 19.48 6.53 2.19
CA ALA A 206 20.91 6.80 2.42
C ALA A 206 21.68 7.05 1.10
N LYS A 207 21.39 6.28 0.03
CA LYS A 207 21.97 6.51 -1.30
C LYS A 207 21.58 7.87 -1.87
N ILE A 208 20.32 8.27 -1.70
CA ILE A 208 19.83 9.55 -2.19
C ILE A 208 20.48 10.71 -1.45
N HIS A 209 20.54 10.67 -0.12
CA HIS A 209 21.23 11.71 0.66
C HIS A 209 22.69 11.85 0.23
N LYS A 210 23.41 10.74 0.08
CA LYS A 210 24.82 10.77 -0.38
C LYS A 210 25.01 11.40 -1.77
N GLN A 211 23.96 11.39 -2.60
CA GLN A 211 24.01 12.03 -3.93
C GLN A 211 23.70 13.54 -3.88
N LEU A 212 23.03 13.98 -2.82
CA LEU A 212 22.62 15.38 -2.63
C LEU A 212 23.65 16.20 -1.82
N ASP A 213 24.51 15.52 -1.06
CA ASP A 213 25.64 16.11 -0.30
C ASP A 213 26.85 16.35 -1.23
#